data_6fc4cdeac3deb3d9eb8435930c28efc1
#
_entry.id   6fc4cdeac3deb3d9eb8435930c28efc1
#
_cell.length_a   1.000
_cell.length_b   1.000
_cell.length_c   1.000
_cell.angle_alpha   90.00
_cell.angle_beta   90.00
_cell.angle_gamma   90.00
#
_symmetry.space_group_name_H-M   'P 1'
#
loop_
_entity.id
_entity.type
_entity.pdbx_description
1 polymer ?
#
loop_
_entity_poly.entity_id
_entity_poly.type
_entity_poly.pdbx_seq_one_letter_code
_entity_poly.pdbx_strand_id
1 'polypeptide(L)'
;EWSAAFFKTWEPQDVTIAFDSSVRYYLYDAFAGVKYDLDISKEPGNRIRNLTWMNGKAVQDTDSFVVAVNNYRATTQLLAYADIFAEGDELPKLLEIDVRGDVGGVRELLGEYIRTVKGGAIEPHVDNNWKIVGNNWKAADHEKAVRLLREGKLALNENADSRTLPGKAITTADIAAF
;
A
#
# COMPACT_ATOMS: atom_id res chain seq x y z
N GLU A 1 6.49 1.74 -6.44
CA GLU A 1 5.57 2.12 -7.53
C GLU A 1 4.70 0.96 -8.00
N TRP A 2 5.26 -0.23 -8.29
CA TRP A 2 4.50 -1.35 -8.82
C TRP A 2 3.22 -1.65 -8.02
N SER A 3 3.31 -1.85 -6.73
CA SER A 3 2.13 -2.13 -5.90
C SER A 3 1.16 -0.95 -5.78
N ALA A 4 1.58 0.26 -6.11
CA ALA A 4 0.73 1.44 -6.11
C ALA A 4 -0.35 1.40 -7.22
N ALA A 5 -0.20 0.54 -8.23
CA ALA A 5 -1.23 0.26 -9.22
C ALA A 5 -2.52 -0.32 -8.60
N PHE A 6 -2.46 -0.79 -7.34
CA PHE A 6 -3.62 -1.19 -6.57
C PHE A 6 -4.69 -0.11 -6.46
N PHE A 7 -4.32 1.17 -6.36
CA PHE A 7 -5.27 2.28 -6.38
C PHE A 7 -5.56 2.67 -7.83
N LYS A 8 -6.81 2.90 -8.17
CA LYS A 8 -7.14 3.54 -9.45
C LYS A 8 -6.73 4.99 -9.45
N THR A 9 -6.43 5.52 -10.63
CA THR A 9 -6.19 6.95 -10.82
C THR A 9 -7.46 7.70 -10.43
N TRP A 10 -7.32 8.71 -9.58
CA TRP A 10 -8.43 9.54 -9.12
C TRP A 10 -8.92 10.47 -10.24
N GLU A 11 -10.23 10.52 -10.42
CA GLU A 11 -10.89 11.38 -11.39
C GLU A 11 -11.64 12.54 -10.69
N PRO A 12 -11.78 13.72 -11.33
CA PRO A 12 -12.35 14.91 -10.70
C PRO A 12 -13.76 14.74 -10.12
N GLN A 13 -14.53 13.79 -10.63
CA GLN A 13 -15.88 13.48 -10.13
C GLN A 13 -15.88 12.53 -8.93
N ASP A 14 -14.76 11.88 -8.61
CA ASP A 14 -14.67 10.88 -7.57
C ASP A 14 -14.64 11.53 -6.19
N VAL A 15 -15.44 11.00 -5.29
CA VAL A 15 -15.51 11.42 -3.88
C VAL A 15 -15.10 10.30 -2.92
N THR A 16 -14.70 9.16 -3.45
CA THR A 16 -14.05 8.06 -2.71
C THR A 16 -12.88 7.50 -3.53
N ILE A 17 -12.02 6.73 -2.87
CA ILE A 17 -10.95 5.97 -3.54
C ILE A 17 -11.55 4.72 -4.18
N ALA A 18 -11.08 4.37 -5.37
CA ALA A 18 -11.32 3.10 -6.04
C ALA A 18 -10.05 2.27 -6.14
N PHE A 19 -10.23 0.96 -6.26
CA PHE A 19 -9.14 0.00 -6.34
C PHE A 19 -9.16 -0.74 -7.67
N ASP A 20 -7.99 -1.11 -8.17
CA ASP A 20 -7.88 -1.96 -9.34
C ASP A 20 -8.12 -3.41 -8.92
N SER A 21 -9.23 -4.01 -9.37
CA SER A 21 -9.58 -5.38 -9.03
C SER A 21 -8.65 -6.44 -9.63
N SER A 22 -7.82 -6.08 -10.61
CA SER A 22 -6.79 -6.96 -11.15
C SER A 22 -5.58 -7.09 -10.22
N VAL A 23 -5.37 -6.09 -9.35
CA VAL A 23 -4.31 -6.09 -8.34
C VAL A 23 -4.89 -6.56 -7.01
N ARG A 24 -4.48 -7.72 -6.55
CA ARG A 24 -4.97 -8.27 -5.28
C ARG A 24 -4.54 -7.39 -4.12
N TYR A 25 -5.43 -7.11 -3.15
CA TYR A 25 -5.18 -6.21 -2.03
C TYR A 25 -3.93 -6.58 -1.20
N TYR A 26 -3.62 -7.86 -1.08
CA TYR A 26 -2.43 -8.33 -0.35
C TYR A 26 -1.11 -8.15 -1.12
N LEU A 27 -1.17 -7.66 -2.35
CA LEU A 27 0.00 -7.29 -3.13
C LEU A 27 0.40 -5.82 -2.93
N TYR A 28 -0.42 -5.02 -2.26
CA TYR A 28 -0.04 -3.66 -1.89
C TYR A 28 1.02 -3.70 -0.80
N ASP A 29 2.18 -3.09 -1.09
CA ASP A 29 3.30 -3.03 -0.17
C ASP A 29 3.43 -1.63 0.43
N ALA A 30 3.53 -1.56 1.76
CA ALA A 30 3.92 -0.37 2.48
C ALA A 30 5.33 -0.55 3.04
N PHE A 31 6.12 0.52 3.07
CA PHE A 31 7.51 0.50 3.50
C PHE A 31 7.68 1.21 4.83
N ALA A 32 8.36 0.55 5.78
CA ALA A 32 8.88 1.18 6.99
C ALA A 32 10.31 1.71 6.73
N GLY A 33 10.76 2.69 7.53
CA GLY A 33 12.11 3.27 7.42
C GLY A 33 12.22 4.45 6.46
N VAL A 34 11.17 4.73 5.70
CA VAL A 34 11.07 5.89 4.81
C VAL A 34 9.73 6.60 4.99
N LYS A 35 9.65 7.85 4.55
CA LYS A 35 8.39 8.61 4.43
C LYS A 35 8.12 8.92 2.98
N TYR A 36 6.84 8.88 2.57
CA TYR A 36 6.44 9.20 1.21
C TYR A 36 4.96 9.58 1.11
N ASP A 37 4.63 10.27 0.05
CA ASP A 37 3.25 10.50 -0.38
C ASP A 37 2.92 9.60 -1.57
N LEU A 38 1.71 9.05 -1.60
CA LEU A 38 1.17 8.29 -2.72
C LEU A 38 0.15 9.16 -3.47
N ASP A 39 0.55 9.75 -4.58
CA ASP A 39 -0.26 10.64 -5.39
C ASP A 39 -1.13 9.86 -6.37
N ILE A 40 -2.37 9.61 -6.00
CA ILE A 40 -3.33 8.87 -6.83
C ILE A 40 -3.92 9.68 -7.99
N SER A 41 -3.59 10.96 -8.12
CA SER A 41 -3.93 11.72 -9.34
C SER A 41 -3.01 11.39 -10.53
N LYS A 42 -1.98 10.60 -10.29
CA LYS A 42 -0.98 10.21 -11.30
C LYS A 42 -1.16 8.75 -11.71
N GLU A 43 -0.71 8.45 -12.93
CA GLU A 43 -0.64 7.08 -13.39
C GLU A 43 0.35 6.24 -12.57
N PRO A 44 0.12 4.92 -12.45
CA PRO A 44 1.11 4.00 -11.88
C PRO A 44 2.49 4.19 -12.50
N GLY A 45 3.53 4.15 -11.68
CA GLY A 45 4.90 4.45 -12.09
C GLY A 45 5.35 5.89 -11.78
N ASN A 46 4.39 6.79 -11.46
CA ASN A 46 4.66 8.20 -11.17
C ASN A 46 3.97 8.69 -9.89
N ARG A 47 3.65 7.80 -8.96
CA ARG A 47 2.81 8.09 -7.78
C ARG A 47 3.59 8.41 -6.52
N ILE A 48 4.80 7.88 -6.37
CA ILE A 48 5.59 8.13 -5.17
C ILE A 48 6.18 9.54 -5.22
N ARG A 49 5.86 10.32 -4.19
CA ARG A 49 6.28 11.71 -4.01
C ARG A 49 6.94 11.91 -2.66
N ASN A 50 7.80 12.90 -2.57
CA ASN A 50 8.42 13.34 -1.32
C ASN A 50 9.11 12.20 -0.55
N LEU A 51 9.72 11.24 -1.28
CA LEU A 51 10.39 10.10 -0.68
C LEU A 51 11.61 10.57 0.12
N THR A 52 11.57 10.33 1.41
CA THR A 52 12.63 10.72 2.35
C THR A 52 12.93 9.59 3.33
N TRP A 53 14.13 9.60 3.86
CA TRP A 53 14.47 8.87 5.08
C TRP A 53 13.65 9.39 6.26
N MET A 54 13.54 8.61 7.35
CA MET A 54 12.82 9.01 8.56
C MET A 54 13.36 10.31 9.18
N ASN A 55 14.62 10.66 8.94
CA ASN A 55 15.25 11.92 9.38
C ASN A 55 14.95 13.12 8.46
N GLY A 56 14.14 12.94 7.42
CA GLY A 56 13.74 13.98 6.47
C GLY A 56 14.72 14.24 5.31
N LYS A 57 15.87 13.55 5.25
CA LYS A 57 16.78 13.65 4.10
C LYS A 57 16.13 12.99 2.87
N ALA A 58 16.17 13.64 1.73
CA ALA A 58 15.65 13.05 0.48
C ALA A 58 16.43 11.77 0.13
N VAL A 59 15.69 10.75 -0.30
CA VAL A 59 16.29 9.54 -0.88
C VAL A 59 16.77 9.88 -2.29
N GLN A 60 17.98 9.46 -2.61
CA GLN A 60 18.60 9.67 -3.91
C GLN A 60 18.65 8.36 -4.70
N ASP A 61 18.66 8.44 -6.03
CA ASP A 61 18.77 7.26 -6.90
C ASP A 61 20.06 6.47 -6.69
N THR A 62 21.08 7.12 -6.10
CA THR A 62 22.37 6.50 -5.76
C THR A 62 22.41 5.87 -4.36
N ASP A 63 21.35 6.06 -3.57
CA ASP A 63 21.29 5.47 -2.23
C ASP A 63 21.08 3.95 -2.30
N SER A 64 21.78 3.23 -1.45
CA SER A 64 21.63 1.78 -1.30
C SER A 64 20.83 1.45 -0.05
N PHE A 65 19.99 0.41 -0.16
CA PHE A 65 19.12 -0.05 0.93
C PHE A 65 19.41 -1.51 1.26
N VAL A 66 19.24 -1.86 2.52
CA VAL A 66 19.02 -3.24 2.93
C VAL A 66 17.55 -3.35 3.35
N VAL A 67 16.82 -4.23 2.69
CA VAL A 67 15.37 -4.40 2.90
C VAL A 67 15.12 -5.77 3.52
N ALA A 68 14.42 -5.79 4.64
CA ALA A 68 13.85 -7.03 5.18
C ALA A 68 12.49 -7.27 4.54
N VAL A 69 12.30 -8.46 3.99
CA VAL A 69 11.09 -8.81 3.25
C VAL A 69 10.74 -10.28 3.47
N ASN A 70 9.47 -10.64 3.35
CA ASN A 70 9.07 -12.03 3.42
C ASN A 70 9.52 -12.82 2.17
N ASN A 71 9.66 -14.14 2.34
CA ASN A 71 10.12 -15.04 1.28
C ASN A 71 9.27 -14.94 -0.01
N TYR A 72 7.95 -14.86 0.13
CA TYR A 72 7.06 -14.78 -1.03
C TYR A 72 7.39 -13.56 -1.90
N ARG A 73 7.49 -12.36 -1.29
CA ARG A 73 7.83 -11.13 -2.02
C ARG A 73 9.24 -11.19 -2.60
N ALA A 74 10.19 -11.72 -1.85
CA ALA A 74 11.56 -11.88 -2.32
C ALA A 74 11.62 -12.73 -3.60
N THR A 75 11.05 -13.92 -3.57
CA THR A 75 11.18 -14.91 -4.66
C THR A 75 10.29 -14.61 -5.87
N THR A 76 9.13 -13.99 -5.67
CA THR A 76 8.18 -13.76 -6.78
C THR A 76 8.37 -12.42 -7.49
N GLN A 77 8.99 -11.44 -6.84
CA GLN A 77 9.06 -10.09 -7.38
C GLN A 77 10.45 -9.44 -7.34
N LEU A 78 11.24 -9.68 -6.30
CA LEU A 78 12.50 -8.94 -6.14
C LEU A 78 13.71 -9.67 -6.70
N LEU A 79 13.71 -11.00 -6.71
CA LEU A 79 14.83 -11.84 -7.15
C LEU A 79 14.51 -12.54 -8.48
N ALA A 80 13.55 -12.03 -9.23
CA ALA A 80 13.14 -12.58 -10.51
C ALA A 80 12.79 -11.46 -11.50
N TYR A 81 12.97 -11.74 -12.77
CA TYR A 81 12.44 -10.91 -13.84
C TYR A 81 10.93 -11.17 -13.94
N ALA A 82 10.14 -10.22 -13.48
CA ALA A 82 8.69 -10.29 -13.36
C ALA A 82 8.08 -8.89 -13.50
N ASP A 83 7.08 -8.56 -12.67
CA ASP A 83 6.37 -7.29 -12.78
C ASP A 83 7.21 -6.05 -12.39
N ILE A 84 8.25 -6.23 -11.57
CA ILE A 84 9.09 -5.10 -11.07
C ILE A 84 10.34 -4.91 -11.92
N PHE A 85 11.02 -6.01 -12.28
CA PHE A 85 12.27 -6.00 -13.02
C PHE A 85 12.10 -6.69 -14.36
N ALA A 86 12.46 -6.00 -15.44
CA ALA A 86 12.49 -6.57 -16.78
C ALA A 86 13.75 -7.40 -17.01
N GLU A 87 13.75 -8.26 -18.03
CA GLU A 87 14.93 -9.01 -18.42
C GLU A 87 16.09 -8.07 -18.78
N GLY A 88 17.21 -8.24 -18.11
CA GLY A 88 18.40 -7.40 -18.26
C GLY A 88 18.56 -6.32 -17.19
N ASP A 89 17.56 -6.08 -16.34
CA ASP A 89 17.72 -5.20 -15.19
C ASP A 89 18.64 -5.82 -14.13
N GLU A 90 19.32 -4.97 -13.35
CA GLU A 90 20.09 -5.42 -12.20
C GLU A 90 19.13 -5.79 -11.05
N LEU A 91 19.11 -7.07 -10.69
CA LEU A 91 18.28 -7.54 -9.57
C LEU A 91 18.93 -7.21 -8.22
N PRO A 92 18.12 -7.01 -7.16
CA PRO A 92 18.62 -6.88 -5.81
C PRO A 92 19.45 -8.10 -5.39
N LYS A 93 20.53 -7.85 -4.65
CA LYS A 93 21.38 -8.91 -4.14
C LYS A 93 20.79 -9.50 -2.87
N LEU A 94 20.59 -10.82 -2.87
CA LEU A 94 20.24 -11.54 -1.65
C LEU A 94 21.45 -11.55 -0.69
N LEU A 95 21.27 -11.01 0.51
CA LEU A 95 22.32 -10.91 1.52
C LEU A 95 22.22 -12.04 2.55
N GLU A 96 21.00 -12.35 2.99
CA GLU A 96 20.75 -13.32 4.04
C GLU A 96 19.39 -13.99 3.85
N ILE A 97 19.30 -15.26 4.13
CA ILE A 97 18.06 -16.05 4.23
C ILE A 97 18.03 -16.74 5.59
N ASP A 98 16.86 -17.20 5.98
CA ASP A 98 16.66 -17.94 7.24
C ASP A 98 17.29 -17.21 8.44
N VAL A 99 17.07 -15.90 8.50
CA VAL A 99 17.53 -15.06 9.60
C VAL A 99 17.10 -15.69 10.92
N ARG A 100 18.09 -16.07 11.76
CA ARG A 100 17.93 -16.84 13.00
C ARG A 100 17.64 -18.34 12.82
N GLY A 101 17.94 -18.90 11.66
CA GLY A 101 17.98 -20.35 11.45
C GLY A 101 16.65 -21.03 11.75
N ASP A 102 16.65 -21.97 12.70
CA ASP A 102 15.51 -22.83 13.02
C ASP A 102 14.32 -22.11 13.70
N VAL A 103 14.43 -20.83 14.01
CA VAL A 103 13.30 -20.07 14.59
C VAL A 103 12.12 -19.98 13.63
N GLY A 104 12.38 -20.14 12.33
CA GLY A 104 11.33 -20.20 11.32
C GLY A 104 11.07 -18.88 10.60
N GLY A 105 9.88 -18.73 10.06
CA GLY A 105 9.50 -17.61 9.21
C GLY A 105 9.10 -16.35 9.98
N VAL A 106 8.64 -15.34 9.24
CA VAL A 106 8.25 -14.01 9.79
C VAL A 106 7.24 -14.13 10.95
N ARG A 107 6.36 -15.11 10.89
CA ARG A 107 5.32 -15.30 11.92
C ARG A 107 5.91 -15.70 13.27
N GLU A 108 6.86 -16.60 13.25
CA GLU A 108 7.60 -17.08 14.43
C GLU A 108 8.48 -15.97 15.01
N LEU A 109 9.18 -15.21 14.12
CA LEU A 109 9.99 -14.06 14.52
C LEU A 109 9.15 -12.96 15.17
N LEU A 110 7.94 -12.67 14.65
CA LEU A 110 6.99 -11.75 15.28
C LEU A 110 6.55 -12.25 16.65
N GLY A 111 6.22 -13.53 16.77
CA GLY A 111 5.84 -14.13 18.07
C GLY A 111 6.96 -14.05 19.09
N GLU A 112 8.21 -14.30 18.68
CA GLU A 112 9.37 -14.15 19.55
C GLU A 112 9.57 -12.67 19.95
N TYR A 113 9.52 -11.75 19.02
CA TYR A 113 9.64 -10.32 19.28
C TYR A 113 8.58 -9.84 20.30
N ILE A 114 7.32 -10.23 20.11
CA ILE A 114 6.25 -9.88 21.04
C ILE A 114 6.58 -10.41 22.44
N ARG A 115 6.99 -11.67 22.55
CA ARG A 115 7.27 -12.34 23.82
C ARG A 115 8.48 -11.75 24.54
N THR A 116 9.59 -11.55 23.80
CA THR A 116 10.90 -11.25 24.41
C THR A 116 11.20 -9.76 24.49
N VAL A 117 10.73 -8.96 23.53
CA VAL A 117 11.01 -7.52 23.44
C VAL A 117 9.83 -6.69 23.97
N LYS A 118 8.60 -7.12 23.69
CA LYS A 118 7.39 -6.39 24.06
C LYS A 118 6.70 -6.90 25.34
N GLY A 119 7.29 -7.89 26.03
CA GLY A 119 6.73 -8.39 27.28
C GLY A 119 5.41 -9.16 27.14
N GLY A 120 5.12 -9.69 25.95
CA GLY A 120 3.94 -10.51 25.68
C GLY A 120 2.75 -9.75 25.11
N ALA A 121 2.82 -8.43 24.98
CA ALA A 121 1.75 -7.60 24.42
C ALA A 121 2.27 -6.52 23.48
N ILE A 122 1.49 -6.16 22.48
CA ILE A 122 1.75 -5.00 21.62
C ILE A 122 0.54 -4.07 21.60
N GLU A 123 0.81 -2.79 21.65
CA GLU A 123 -0.18 -1.75 21.43
C GLU A 123 -0.32 -1.47 19.92
N PRO A 124 -1.53 -1.31 19.38
CA PRO A 124 -1.72 -0.87 18.01
C PRO A 124 -1.00 0.45 17.76
N HIS A 125 -0.19 0.50 16.72
CA HIS A 125 0.58 1.68 16.38
C HIS A 125 0.54 1.92 14.86
N VAL A 126 0.44 3.19 14.46
CA VAL A 126 0.52 3.63 13.06
C VAL A 126 1.65 4.63 12.94
N ASP A 127 2.64 4.32 12.11
CA ASP A 127 3.84 5.16 11.94
C ASP A 127 3.56 6.48 11.23
N ASN A 128 2.43 6.59 10.51
CA ASN A 128 2.08 7.75 9.70
C ASN A 128 3.21 8.19 8.76
N ASN A 129 3.96 7.22 8.26
CA ASN A 129 5.11 7.44 7.41
C ASN A 129 4.75 7.53 5.91
N TRP A 130 3.50 7.25 5.55
CA TRP A 130 2.98 7.48 4.22
C TRP A 130 1.52 7.92 4.26
N LYS A 131 1.06 8.57 3.21
CA LYS A 131 -0.33 9.00 3.04
C LYS A 131 -0.70 9.06 1.57
N ILE A 132 -2.00 8.94 1.30
CA ILE A 132 -2.56 9.19 -0.03
C ILE A 132 -2.75 10.69 -0.21
N VAL A 133 -2.39 11.18 -1.39
CA VAL A 133 -2.59 12.57 -1.83
C VAL A 133 -3.12 12.58 -3.27
N GLY A 134 -3.45 13.76 -3.78
CA GLY A 134 -3.94 13.94 -5.16
C GLY A 134 -5.45 13.75 -5.32
N ASN A 135 -6.15 13.32 -4.28
CA ASN A 135 -7.61 13.21 -4.21
C ASN A 135 -8.22 14.56 -3.83
N ASN A 136 -8.42 15.42 -4.80
CA ASN A 136 -8.89 16.81 -4.57
C ASN A 136 -10.41 16.95 -4.49
N TRP A 137 -11.12 15.97 -3.92
CA TRP A 137 -12.56 16.06 -3.68
C TRP A 137 -12.89 17.15 -2.66
N LYS A 138 -14.11 17.66 -2.71
CA LYS A 138 -14.63 18.53 -1.65
C LYS A 138 -14.89 17.69 -0.40
N ALA A 139 -14.42 18.15 0.76
CA ALA A 139 -14.59 17.43 2.02
C ALA A 139 -16.06 17.11 2.31
N ALA A 140 -16.98 18.06 2.07
CA ALA A 140 -18.42 17.86 2.28
C ALA A 140 -19.01 16.75 1.40
N ASP A 141 -18.55 16.62 0.14
CA ASP A 141 -19.01 15.57 -0.77
C ASP A 141 -18.49 14.19 -0.32
N HIS A 142 -17.22 14.12 0.08
CA HIS A 142 -16.67 12.91 0.66
C HIS A 142 -17.38 12.48 1.94
N GLU A 143 -17.60 13.39 2.89
CA GLU A 143 -18.33 13.11 4.12
C GLU A 143 -19.76 12.63 3.85
N LYS A 144 -20.44 13.24 2.86
CA LYS A 144 -21.78 12.80 2.42
C LYS A 144 -21.71 11.38 1.88
N ALA A 145 -20.76 11.05 1.01
CA ALA A 145 -20.58 9.70 0.48
C ALA A 145 -20.35 8.68 1.59
N VAL A 146 -19.44 8.97 2.52
CA VAL A 146 -19.13 8.10 3.67
C VAL A 146 -20.37 7.87 4.55
N ARG A 147 -21.17 8.91 4.81
CA ARG A 147 -22.42 8.79 5.57
C ARG A 147 -23.42 7.89 4.83
N LEU A 148 -23.65 8.12 3.54
CA LEU A 148 -24.60 7.32 2.75
C LEU A 148 -24.18 5.85 2.65
N LEU A 149 -22.89 5.57 2.58
CA LEU A 149 -22.35 4.20 2.64
C LEU A 149 -22.64 3.55 4.00
N ARG A 150 -22.40 4.26 5.11
CA ARG A 150 -22.69 3.77 6.47
C ARG A 150 -24.18 3.53 6.71
N GLU A 151 -25.03 4.32 6.09
CA GLU A 151 -26.49 4.18 6.14
C GLU A 151 -27.03 3.08 5.19
N GLY A 152 -26.17 2.44 4.40
CA GLY A 152 -26.54 1.44 3.41
C GLY A 152 -27.34 1.99 2.22
N LYS A 153 -27.31 3.30 2.01
CA LYS A 153 -27.97 3.95 0.86
C LYS A 153 -27.14 3.90 -0.41
N LEU A 154 -25.83 3.77 -0.29
CA LEU A 154 -24.89 3.53 -1.36
C LEU A 154 -24.10 2.26 -1.05
N ALA A 155 -23.67 1.57 -2.10
CA ALA A 155 -22.74 0.45 -2.01
C ALA A 155 -21.54 0.69 -2.92
N LEU A 156 -20.34 0.37 -2.43
CA LEU A 156 -19.11 0.44 -3.21
C LEU A 156 -19.03 -0.69 -4.24
N ASN A 157 -19.64 -1.85 -3.93
CA ASN A 157 -19.66 -3.02 -4.80
C ASN A 157 -20.85 -3.90 -4.43
N GLU A 158 -21.71 -4.18 -5.39
CA GLU A 158 -22.93 -4.97 -5.18
C GLU A 158 -22.65 -6.48 -4.99
N ASN A 159 -21.52 -6.97 -5.52
CA ASN A 159 -21.15 -8.38 -5.55
C ASN A 159 -19.77 -8.64 -4.95
N ALA A 160 -19.32 -7.83 -4.00
CA ALA A 160 -18.01 -7.99 -3.38
C ALA A 160 -17.97 -9.28 -2.55
N ASP A 161 -17.12 -10.23 -2.93
CA ASP A 161 -16.64 -11.22 -2.00
C ASP A 161 -15.54 -10.61 -1.12
N SER A 162 -15.05 -11.36 -0.13
CA SER A 162 -14.02 -10.90 0.80
C SER A 162 -12.65 -10.61 0.13
N ARG A 163 -12.50 -10.85 -1.16
CA ARG A 163 -11.27 -10.69 -1.92
C ARG A 163 -11.37 -9.60 -2.98
N THR A 164 -12.57 -9.11 -3.24
CA THR A 164 -12.84 -8.10 -4.26
C THR A 164 -13.01 -6.74 -3.60
N LEU A 165 -12.13 -5.82 -3.89
CA LEU A 165 -12.25 -4.44 -3.47
C LEU A 165 -13.00 -3.61 -4.52
N PRO A 166 -13.58 -2.45 -4.11
CA PRO A 166 -14.39 -1.63 -5.01
C PRO A 166 -13.57 -1.14 -6.20
N GLY A 167 -13.87 -1.62 -7.39
CA GLY A 167 -13.27 -1.17 -8.64
C GLY A 167 -13.84 0.14 -9.18
N LYS A 168 -14.85 0.72 -8.50
CA LYS A 168 -15.50 1.98 -8.86
C LYS A 168 -15.55 2.91 -7.66
N ALA A 169 -15.21 4.19 -7.86
CA ALA A 169 -15.42 5.23 -6.85
C ALA A 169 -16.92 5.60 -6.76
N ILE A 170 -17.33 6.11 -5.62
CA ILE A 170 -18.56 6.92 -5.52
C ILE A 170 -18.22 8.28 -6.12
N THR A 171 -19.14 8.79 -6.94
CA THR A 171 -18.97 10.07 -7.65
C THR A 171 -19.90 11.15 -7.08
N THR A 172 -19.65 12.40 -7.48
CA THR A 172 -20.56 13.52 -7.19
C THR A 172 -21.98 13.27 -7.70
N ALA A 173 -22.14 12.55 -8.83
CA ALA A 173 -23.45 12.19 -9.37
C ALA A 173 -24.19 11.18 -8.48
N ASP A 174 -23.47 10.20 -7.95
CA ASP A 174 -24.06 9.18 -7.05
C ASP A 174 -24.62 9.82 -5.78
N ILE A 175 -23.93 10.80 -5.20
CA ILE A 175 -24.39 11.48 -3.99
C ILE A 175 -25.46 12.55 -4.26
N ALA A 176 -25.57 13.05 -5.48
CA ALA A 176 -26.57 14.05 -5.85
C ALA A 176 -28.00 13.49 -5.84
N ALA A 177 -28.17 12.17 -5.94
CA ALA A 177 -29.47 11.49 -5.89
C ALA A 177 -30.10 11.47 -4.47
N PHE A 178 -29.33 11.88 -3.46
CA PHE A 178 -29.73 11.94 -2.04
C PHE A 178 -29.63 13.35 -1.48
#